data_687a09510b2b42dd228eed593e8ff66e
#
_entry.id   687a09510b2b42dd228eed593e8ff66e
#
_cell.length_a   1.000
_cell.length_b   1.000
_cell.length_c   1.000
_cell.angle_alpha   90.00
_cell.angle_beta   90.00
_cell.angle_gamma   90.00
#
_symmetry.space_group_name_H-M   'P 1'
#
loop_
_entity.id
_entity.type
_entity.pdbx_description
1 polymer ?
#
loop_
_entity_poly.entity_id
_entity_poly.type
_entity_poly.pdbx_seq_one_letter_code
_entity_poly.pdbx_strand_id
1 'polypeptide(L)'
;MWLLPAAMVAGLSGGLLGHAFFPELVPIMTGADDLVTGLFLRLIRMIIAPLVLASLAGGIGSLGSRDGHEGEGRFGRMAVLAMLWFFTASAVSLLTGLVSADILRPGVLLGTPDHQAAGIATDYHFDATAFLSHIIPVSVIDAMGRNDILQVVVFSVFFGLAMSQIRDPRVDILRDALSGLTKVMLRVTDYVMMFAPVAVFAALLSVTARGGVMAFFKSAGFIGLFW
;
A
#
# COMPACT_ATOMS: atom_id res chain seq x y z
N MET A 1 14.52 15.65 5.86
CA MET A 1 15.02 14.29 5.56
C MET A 1 15.66 13.57 6.75
N TRP A 2 16.33 14.26 7.66
CA TRP A 2 17.02 13.65 8.82
C TRP A 2 16.11 13.22 9.98
N LEU A 3 14.85 13.66 10.00
CA LEU A 3 13.91 13.35 11.09
C LEU A 3 13.51 11.86 11.13
N LEU A 4 13.39 11.19 9.98
CA LEU A 4 13.07 9.76 9.92
C LEU A 4 14.16 8.87 10.53
N PRO A 5 15.46 8.96 10.09
CA PRO A 5 16.52 8.19 10.73
C PRO A 5 16.71 8.53 12.22
N ALA A 6 16.57 9.80 12.60
CA ALA A 6 16.63 10.19 14.00
C ALA A 6 15.50 9.55 14.84
N ALA A 7 14.27 9.54 14.32
CA ALA A 7 13.14 8.89 14.96
C ALA A 7 13.34 7.36 15.09
N MET A 8 13.94 6.72 14.08
CA MET A 8 14.28 5.30 14.12
C MET A 8 15.29 5.00 15.23
N VAL A 9 16.38 5.75 15.29
CA VAL A 9 17.41 5.56 16.34
C VAL A 9 16.85 5.83 17.73
N ALA A 10 16.05 6.89 17.88
CA ALA A 10 15.43 7.25 19.15
C ALA A 10 14.39 6.18 19.59
N GLY A 11 13.59 5.65 18.66
CA GLY A 11 12.61 4.58 18.95
C GLY A 11 13.29 3.29 19.38
N LEU A 12 14.34 2.87 18.68
CA LEU A 12 15.14 1.71 19.02
C LEU A 12 15.81 1.84 20.40
N SER A 13 16.53 2.95 20.63
CA SER A 13 17.22 3.17 21.91
C SER A 13 16.22 3.32 23.07
N GLY A 14 15.11 4.05 22.87
CA GLY A 14 14.07 4.22 23.88
C GLY A 14 13.38 2.90 24.25
N GLY A 15 13.08 2.06 23.27
CA GLY A 15 12.48 0.75 23.50
C GLY A 15 13.42 -0.23 24.22
N LEU A 16 14.72 -0.22 23.88
CA LEU A 16 15.73 -1.02 24.56
C LEU A 16 15.92 -0.59 26.02
N LEU A 17 16.01 0.73 26.26
CA LEU A 17 16.12 1.25 27.64
C LEU A 17 14.84 0.93 28.45
N GLY A 18 13.66 1.06 27.84
CA GLY A 18 12.40 0.69 28.48
C GLY A 18 12.35 -0.79 28.87
N HIS A 19 12.75 -1.67 27.95
CA HIS A 19 12.81 -3.11 28.19
C HIS A 19 13.82 -3.49 29.31
N ALA A 20 14.97 -2.84 29.35
CA ALA A 20 16.05 -3.17 30.26
C ALA A 20 15.85 -2.59 31.68
N PHE A 21 15.37 -1.36 31.79
CA PHE A 21 15.34 -0.61 33.05
C PHE A 21 13.94 -0.40 33.63
N PHE A 22 12.88 -0.41 32.80
CA PHE A 22 11.52 -0.07 33.20
C PHE A 22 10.47 -1.04 32.64
N PRO A 23 10.52 -2.35 32.97
CA PRO A 23 9.58 -3.35 32.42
C PRO A 23 8.11 -3.05 32.78
N GLU A 24 7.86 -2.34 33.88
CA GLU A 24 6.51 -1.96 34.30
C GLU A 24 5.87 -0.90 33.40
N LEU A 25 6.66 -0.09 32.70
CA LEU A 25 6.17 0.94 31.76
C LEU A 25 5.89 0.40 30.38
N VAL A 26 6.36 -0.80 30.04
CA VAL A 26 6.17 -1.42 28.72
C VAL A 26 4.70 -1.49 28.30
N PRO A 27 3.72 -1.89 29.13
CA PRO A 27 2.32 -1.92 28.74
C PRO A 27 1.75 -0.55 28.38
N ILE A 28 2.18 0.49 29.10
CA ILE A 28 1.73 1.88 28.87
C ILE A 28 2.34 2.40 27.55
N MET A 29 3.63 2.15 27.34
CA MET A 29 4.33 2.55 26.13
C MET A 29 3.75 1.87 24.89
N THR A 30 3.42 0.58 24.98
CA THR A 30 2.85 -0.18 23.86
C THR A 30 1.40 0.18 23.59
N GLY A 31 0.61 0.55 24.59
CA GLY A 31 -0.77 1.04 24.39
C GLY A 31 -0.83 2.39 23.67
N ALA A 32 0.05 3.31 24.02
CA ALA A 32 0.19 4.60 23.34
C ALA A 32 0.66 4.43 21.88
N ASP A 33 1.53 3.47 21.62
CA ASP A 33 2.03 3.16 20.29
C ASP A 33 0.94 2.61 19.37
N ASP A 34 0.15 1.67 19.82
CA ASP A 34 -0.96 1.09 19.06
C ASP A 34 -1.94 2.20 18.61
N LEU A 35 -2.14 3.24 19.44
CA LEU A 35 -2.95 4.41 19.06
C LEU A 35 -2.27 5.28 18.00
N VAL A 36 -1.01 5.65 18.18
CA VAL A 36 -0.28 6.54 17.26
C VAL A 36 -0.10 5.87 15.90
N THR A 37 0.36 4.63 15.90
CA THR A 37 0.56 3.85 14.66
C THR A 37 -0.77 3.56 13.98
N GLY A 38 -1.82 3.22 14.74
CA GLY A 38 -3.16 3.00 14.23
C GLY A 38 -3.76 4.26 13.58
N LEU A 39 -3.59 5.43 14.20
CA LEU A 39 -4.02 6.72 13.64
C LEU A 39 -3.28 7.03 12.34
N PHE A 40 -1.96 6.85 12.33
CA PHE A 40 -1.17 7.07 11.12
C PHE A 40 -1.60 6.17 9.96
N LEU A 41 -1.84 4.88 10.22
CA LEU A 41 -2.34 3.94 9.20
C LEU A 41 -3.74 4.32 8.72
N ARG A 42 -4.61 4.84 9.59
CA ARG A 42 -5.93 5.35 9.19
C ARG A 42 -5.81 6.59 8.30
N LEU A 43 -4.90 7.51 8.63
CA LEU A 43 -4.63 8.69 7.79
C LEU A 43 -4.12 8.30 6.39
N ILE A 44 -3.23 7.31 6.29
CA ILE A 44 -2.79 6.78 4.99
C ILE A 44 -3.96 6.19 4.23
N ARG A 45 -4.74 5.31 4.84
CA ARG A 45 -5.89 4.66 4.19
C ARG A 45 -6.92 5.67 3.67
N MET A 46 -7.14 6.77 4.38
CA MET A 46 -8.06 7.84 3.99
C MET A 46 -7.70 8.46 2.62
N ILE A 47 -6.41 8.54 2.30
CA ILE A 47 -5.92 9.19 1.08
C ILE A 47 -5.99 8.27 -0.14
N ILE A 48 -5.85 6.95 0.05
CA ILE A 48 -5.63 5.99 -1.03
C ILE A 48 -6.79 6.02 -2.03
N ALA A 49 -8.02 5.85 -1.58
CA ALA A 49 -9.17 5.73 -2.46
C ALA A 49 -9.43 6.99 -3.31
N PRO A 50 -9.48 8.22 -2.75
CA PRO A 50 -9.63 9.45 -3.54
C PRO A 50 -8.46 9.72 -4.49
N LEU A 51 -7.24 9.43 -4.06
CA LEU A 51 -6.04 9.62 -4.88
C LEU A 51 -6.05 8.67 -6.08
N VAL A 52 -6.35 7.39 -5.86
CA VAL A 52 -6.42 6.37 -6.92
C VAL A 52 -7.51 6.74 -7.92
N LEU A 53 -8.70 7.09 -7.44
CA LEU A 53 -9.80 7.53 -8.31
C LEU A 53 -9.39 8.73 -9.17
N ALA A 54 -8.89 9.79 -8.55
CA ALA A 54 -8.57 11.03 -9.26
C ALA A 54 -7.41 10.85 -10.25
N SER A 55 -6.36 10.11 -9.86
CA SER A 55 -5.18 9.91 -10.70
C SER A 55 -5.44 8.99 -11.88
N LEU A 56 -6.15 7.86 -11.66
CA LEU A 56 -6.46 6.92 -12.74
C LEU A 56 -7.52 7.48 -13.69
N ALA A 57 -8.65 7.95 -13.17
CA ALA A 57 -9.72 8.48 -14.00
C ALA A 57 -9.28 9.75 -14.74
N GLY A 58 -8.54 10.65 -14.07
CA GLY A 58 -7.98 11.85 -14.68
C GLY A 58 -6.90 11.52 -15.72
N GLY A 59 -6.01 10.58 -15.41
CA GLY A 59 -4.96 10.12 -16.32
C GLY A 59 -5.53 9.51 -17.61
N ILE A 60 -6.43 8.53 -17.48
CA ILE A 60 -7.08 7.88 -18.64
C ILE A 60 -7.96 8.87 -19.41
N GLY A 61 -8.74 9.71 -18.70
CA GLY A 61 -9.60 10.72 -19.30
C GLY A 61 -8.84 11.75 -20.14
N SER A 62 -7.62 12.10 -19.75
CA SER A 62 -6.77 13.05 -20.47
C SER A 62 -6.20 12.51 -21.80
N LEU A 63 -6.24 11.20 -22.02
CA LEU A 63 -5.77 10.60 -23.28
C LEU A 63 -6.62 10.95 -24.48
N GLY A 64 -7.93 11.18 -24.27
CA GLY A 64 -8.85 11.58 -25.33
C GLY A 64 -8.72 13.05 -25.78
N SER A 65 -8.04 13.90 -25.00
CA SER A 65 -7.90 15.33 -25.26
C SER A 65 -6.68 15.71 -26.11
N ARG A 66 -5.73 14.79 -26.26
CA ARG A 66 -4.48 15.05 -27.03
C ARG A 66 -4.73 14.74 -28.50
N ASP A 67 -4.67 15.81 -29.26
CA ASP A 67 -4.89 15.93 -30.71
C ASP A 67 -4.33 14.77 -31.55
N GLY A 68 -5.22 14.32 -32.52
CA GLY A 68 -4.82 13.87 -33.83
C GLY A 68 -4.26 12.47 -33.96
N HIS A 69 -4.96 11.67 -34.65
CA HIS A 69 -4.72 10.47 -35.48
C HIS A 69 -3.34 9.77 -35.52
N GLU A 70 -2.25 10.38 -35.05
CA GLU A 70 -0.93 9.74 -35.02
C GLU A 70 -0.62 9.04 -33.66
N GLY A 71 -1.43 9.24 -32.63
CA GLY A 71 -1.17 8.74 -31.28
C GLY A 71 -1.79 7.37 -30.93
N GLU A 72 -2.89 6.97 -31.56
CA GLU A 72 -3.69 5.81 -31.12
C GLU A 72 -2.91 4.48 -31.23
N GLY A 73 -2.20 4.23 -32.32
CA GLY A 73 -1.42 3.00 -32.50
C GLY A 73 -0.17 2.94 -31.59
N ARG A 74 0.42 4.10 -31.31
CA ARG A 74 1.63 4.20 -30.48
C ARG A 74 1.29 4.04 -29.00
N PHE A 75 0.14 4.57 -28.56
CA PHE A 75 -0.35 4.44 -27.21
C PHE A 75 -0.76 2.98 -26.87
N GLY A 76 -1.51 2.32 -27.76
CA GLY A 76 -1.87 0.91 -27.59
C GLY A 76 -0.63 0.01 -27.45
N ARG A 77 0.39 0.26 -28.28
CA ARG A 77 1.67 -0.47 -28.20
C ARG A 77 2.41 -0.20 -26.89
N MET A 78 2.43 1.05 -26.39
CA MET A 78 3.02 1.38 -25.08
C MET A 78 2.27 0.72 -23.94
N ALA A 79 0.94 0.71 -23.97
CA ALA A 79 0.12 0.06 -22.96
C ALA A 79 0.36 -1.46 -22.91
N VAL A 80 0.41 -2.13 -24.07
CA VAL A 80 0.71 -3.57 -24.16
C VAL A 80 2.13 -3.86 -23.67
N LEU A 81 3.12 -3.07 -24.05
CA LEU A 81 4.49 -3.23 -23.57
C LEU A 81 4.60 -3.03 -22.06
N ALA A 82 3.90 -2.04 -21.51
CA ALA A 82 3.86 -1.81 -20.06
C ALA A 82 3.20 -2.99 -19.32
N MET A 83 2.07 -3.51 -19.82
CA MET A 83 1.42 -4.69 -19.27
C MET A 83 2.33 -5.92 -19.31
N LEU A 84 2.96 -6.17 -20.44
CA LEU A 84 3.90 -7.30 -20.60
C LEU A 84 5.07 -7.18 -19.62
N TRP A 85 5.60 -5.96 -19.45
CA TRP A 85 6.66 -5.70 -18.47
C TRP A 85 6.19 -5.95 -17.04
N PHE A 86 4.98 -5.51 -16.67
CA PHE A 86 4.41 -5.77 -15.35
C PHE A 86 4.20 -7.25 -15.08
N PHE A 87 3.67 -8.00 -16.05
CA PHE A 87 3.50 -9.45 -15.90
C PHE A 87 4.83 -10.18 -15.76
N THR A 88 5.82 -9.83 -16.57
CA THR A 88 7.15 -10.45 -16.47
C THR A 88 7.84 -10.09 -15.15
N ALA A 89 7.80 -8.82 -14.74
CA ALA A 89 8.36 -8.40 -13.46
C ALA A 89 7.67 -9.09 -12.27
N SER A 90 6.33 -9.21 -12.31
CA SER A 90 5.57 -9.92 -11.27
C SER A 90 5.91 -11.41 -11.23
N ALA A 91 6.04 -12.08 -12.39
CA ALA A 91 6.41 -13.48 -12.45
C ALA A 91 7.83 -13.71 -11.90
N VAL A 92 8.79 -12.87 -12.27
CA VAL A 92 10.16 -12.93 -11.74
C VAL A 92 10.17 -12.69 -10.24
N SER A 93 9.43 -11.69 -9.75
CA SER A 93 9.32 -11.39 -8.31
C SER A 93 8.73 -12.56 -7.52
N LEU A 94 7.65 -13.17 -8.03
CA LEU A 94 7.02 -14.33 -7.40
C LEU A 94 7.95 -15.54 -7.37
N LEU A 95 8.65 -15.83 -8.47
CA LEU A 95 9.63 -16.92 -8.53
C LEU A 95 10.80 -16.67 -7.55
N THR A 96 11.32 -15.46 -7.52
CA THR A 96 12.39 -15.10 -6.59
C THR A 96 11.92 -15.21 -5.14
N GLY A 97 10.70 -14.74 -4.82
CA GLY A 97 10.10 -14.88 -3.51
C GLY A 97 9.89 -16.34 -3.09
N LEU A 98 9.41 -17.19 -4.00
CA LEU A 98 9.20 -18.61 -3.75
C LEU A 98 10.53 -19.34 -3.49
N VAL A 99 11.52 -19.12 -4.34
CA VAL A 99 12.85 -19.71 -4.21
C VAL A 99 13.55 -19.28 -2.92
N SER A 100 13.48 -17.97 -2.60
CA SER A 100 14.07 -17.47 -1.35
C SER A 100 13.34 -17.99 -0.12
N ALA A 101 12.02 -18.13 -0.15
CA ALA A 101 11.26 -18.71 0.95
C ALA A 101 11.58 -20.19 1.17
N ASP A 102 11.80 -20.96 0.11
CA ASP A 102 12.15 -22.39 0.20
C ASP A 102 13.59 -22.60 0.72
N ILE A 103 14.54 -21.77 0.27
CA ILE A 103 15.96 -21.86 0.70
C ILE A 103 16.15 -21.38 2.13
N LEU A 104 15.58 -20.23 2.49
CA LEU A 104 15.86 -19.55 3.76
C LEU A 104 14.88 -19.91 4.89
N ARG A 105 13.74 -20.54 4.55
CA ARG A 105 12.70 -20.99 5.51
C ARG A 105 12.48 -19.99 6.65
N PRO A 106 12.04 -18.76 6.35
CA PRO A 106 11.94 -17.67 7.34
C PRO A 106 11.02 -18.01 8.52
N GLY A 107 10.06 -18.91 8.36
CA GLY A 107 9.21 -19.41 9.44
C GLY A 107 9.99 -20.10 10.57
N VAL A 108 11.04 -20.84 10.24
CA VAL A 108 11.90 -21.49 11.23
C VAL A 108 12.75 -20.47 11.99
N LEU A 109 13.23 -19.43 11.31
CA LEU A 109 13.98 -18.31 11.92
C LEU A 109 13.13 -17.50 12.90
N LEU A 110 11.84 -17.36 12.62
CA LEU A 110 10.88 -16.62 13.47
C LEU A 110 10.37 -17.46 14.65
N GLY A 111 10.66 -18.78 14.67
CA GLY A 111 10.24 -19.68 15.74
C GLY A 111 8.73 -19.93 15.78
N THR A 112 8.04 -19.80 14.62
CA THR A 112 6.65 -20.22 14.51
C THR A 112 6.58 -21.74 14.50
N PRO A 113 5.77 -22.38 15.37
CA PRO A 113 5.62 -23.84 15.38
C PRO A 113 5.07 -24.32 14.03
N ASP A 114 5.68 -25.34 13.46
CA ASP A 114 5.37 -25.98 12.17
C ASP A 114 3.88 -26.44 12.04
N HIS A 115 3.15 -26.49 13.16
CA HIS A 115 1.80 -27.04 13.20
C HIS A 115 0.67 -26.05 12.86
N GLN A 116 0.93 -24.73 12.84
CA GLN A 116 -0.12 -23.76 12.49
C GLN A 116 -0.17 -23.41 10.99
N ALA A 117 0.92 -23.62 10.26
CA ALA A 117 0.95 -23.35 8.82
C ALA A 117 0.21 -24.43 7.99
N ALA A 118 0.18 -25.69 8.47
CA ALA A 118 -0.46 -26.78 7.75
C ALA A 118 -2.01 -26.73 7.76
N GLY A 119 -2.62 -26.06 8.75
CA GLY A 119 -4.08 -25.97 8.87
C GLY A 119 -4.73 -24.85 8.05
N ILE A 120 -3.96 -23.85 7.64
CA ILE A 120 -4.51 -22.67 6.92
C ILE A 120 -4.48 -22.86 5.40
N ALA A 121 -3.62 -23.74 4.89
CA ALA A 121 -3.41 -23.91 3.45
C ALA A 121 -4.39 -24.85 2.74
N THR A 122 -5.22 -25.60 3.46
CA THR A 122 -5.98 -26.70 2.86
C THR A 122 -7.40 -26.37 2.41
N ASP A 123 -7.92 -25.16 2.65
CA ASP A 123 -9.32 -24.84 2.36
C ASP A 123 -9.55 -23.58 1.52
N TYR A 124 -8.50 -23.06 0.86
CA TYR A 124 -8.68 -21.99 -0.11
C TYR A 124 -9.10 -22.53 -1.47
N HIS A 125 -10.39 -22.85 -1.63
CA HIS A 125 -10.98 -22.99 -2.95
C HIS A 125 -11.09 -21.60 -3.58
N PHE A 126 -10.29 -21.34 -4.62
CA PHE A 126 -10.44 -20.14 -5.43
C PHE A 126 -11.78 -20.21 -6.17
N ASP A 127 -12.77 -19.50 -5.66
CA ASP A 127 -14.05 -19.33 -6.32
C ASP A 127 -13.96 -18.15 -7.29
N ALA A 128 -13.80 -18.47 -8.56
CA ALA A 128 -13.71 -17.49 -9.63
C ALA A 128 -14.97 -16.62 -9.75
N THR A 129 -16.15 -17.17 -9.41
CA THR A 129 -17.42 -16.43 -9.46
C THR A 129 -17.52 -15.42 -8.32
N ALA A 130 -17.12 -15.82 -7.12
CA ALA A 130 -17.02 -14.91 -5.97
C ALA A 130 -15.98 -13.81 -6.24
N PHE A 131 -14.83 -14.17 -6.81
CA PHE A 131 -13.79 -13.19 -7.17
C PHE A 131 -14.29 -12.17 -8.19
N LEU A 132 -14.94 -12.61 -9.28
CA LEU A 132 -15.52 -11.73 -10.30
C LEU A 132 -16.61 -10.81 -9.75
N SER A 133 -17.45 -11.31 -8.86
CA SER A 133 -18.49 -10.52 -8.21
C SER A 133 -17.89 -9.45 -7.26
N HIS A 134 -16.72 -9.71 -6.68
CA HIS A 134 -16.01 -8.73 -5.84
C HIS A 134 -15.25 -7.66 -6.62
N ILE A 135 -14.96 -7.88 -7.91
CA ILE A 135 -14.25 -6.89 -8.74
C ILE A 135 -15.15 -5.71 -9.11
N ILE A 136 -16.44 -5.95 -9.38
CA ILE A 136 -17.37 -4.92 -9.83
C ILE A 136 -18.03 -4.27 -8.61
N PRO A 137 -17.86 -2.95 -8.39
CA PRO A 137 -18.48 -2.29 -7.25
C PRO A 137 -19.98 -2.18 -7.41
N VAL A 138 -20.73 -2.53 -6.37
CA VAL A 138 -22.17 -2.26 -6.29
C VAL A 138 -22.41 -0.74 -6.12
N SER A 139 -21.51 -0.08 -5.39
CA SER A 139 -21.49 1.38 -5.18
C SER A 139 -20.06 1.86 -5.06
N VAL A 140 -19.73 2.89 -5.83
CA VAL A 140 -18.40 3.52 -5.80
C VAL A 140 -18.12 4.17 -4.45
N ILE A 141 -19.13 4.81 -3.87
CA ILE A 141 -19.02 5.49 -2.58
C ILE A 141 -18.75 4.46 -1.47
N ASP A 142 -19.44 3.32 -1.51
CA ASP A 142 -19.23 2.23 -0.54
C ASP A 142 -17.83 1.61 -0.70
N ALA A 143 -17.40 1.36 -1.94
CA ALA A 143 -16.04 0.86 -2.24
C ALA A 143 -14.95 1.81 -1.71
N MET A 144 -15.13 3.12 -1.89
CA MET A 144 -14.23 4.13 -1.32
C MET A 144 -14.28 4.16 0.21
N GLY A 145 -15.47 4.03 0.81
CA GLY A 145 -15.66 4.00 2.27
C GLY A 145 -15.03 2.78 2.93
N ARG A 146 -15.09 1.61 2.29
CA ARG A 146 -14.43 0.37 2.74
C ARG A 146 -12.96 0.28 2.37
N ASN A 147 -12.48 1.24 1.56
CA ASN A 147 -11.13 1.25 1.01
C ASN A 147 -10.82 0.00 0.17
N ASP A 148 -11.82 -0.48 -0.59
CA ASP A 148 -11.66 -1.57 -1.54
C ASP A 148 -11.03 -1.05 -2.84
N ILE A 149 -9.70 -1.05 -2.84
CA ILE A 149 -8.89 -0.42 -3.89
C ILE A 149 -9.17 -1.06 -5.25
N LEU A 150 -9.39 -2.39 -5.31
CA LEU A 150 -9.65 -3.08 -6.56
C LEU A 150 -10.93 -2.57 -7.24
N GLN A 151 -12.00 -2.43 -6.48
CA GLN A 151 -13.27 -1.91 -6.98
C GLN A 151 -13.16 -0.44 -7.40
N VAL A 152 -12.41 0.37 -6.62
CA VAL A 152 -12.15 1.78 -6.98
C VAL A 152 -11.37 1.88 -8.28
N VAL A 153 -10.34 1.03 -8.49
CA VAL A 153 -9.55 0.99 -9.73
C VAL A 153 -10.43 0.63 -10.92
N VAL A 154 -11.25 -0.42 -10.82
CA VAL A 154 -12.14 -0.85 -11.91
C VAL A 154 -13.09 0.27 -12.30
N PHE A 155 -13.74 0.90 -11.32
CA PHE A 155 -14.60 2.06 -11.61
C PHE A 155 -13.82 3.21 -12.26
N SER A 156 -12.63 3.54 -11.74
CA SER A 156 -11.80 4.63 -12.26
C SER A 156 -11.40 4.41 -13.72
N VAL A 157 -11.13 3.16 -14.09
CA VAL A 157 -10.82 2.80 -15.49
C VAL A 157 -12.03 3.01 -16.39
N PHE A 158 -13.23 2.50 -16.01
CA PHE A 158 -14.45 2.71 -16.80
C PHE A 158 -14.80 4.18 -16.91
N PHE A 159 -14.71 4.92 -15.81
CA PHE A 159 -15.01 6.35 -15.78
C PHE A 159 -14.03 7.16 -16.63
N GLY A 160 -12.73 6.87 -16.54
CA GLY A 160 -11.70 7.49 -17.36
C GLY A 160 -11.86 7.20 -18.85
N LEU A 161 -12.17 5.94 -19.21
CA LEU A 161 -12.45 5.55 -20.59
C LEU A 161 -13.69 6.26 -21.15
N ALA A 162 -14.77 6.36 -20.38
CA ALA A 162 -15.95 7.10 -20.79
C ALA A 162 -15.63 8.58 -21.03
N MET A 163 -14.89 9.21 -20.11
CA MET A 163 -14.45 10.61 -20.30
C MET A 163 -13.55 10.77 -21.52
N SER A 164 -12.66 9.82 -21.81
CA SER A 164 -11.75 9.92 -22.97
C SER A 164 -12.48 9.94 -24.31
N GLN A 165 -13.68 9.34 -24.39
CA GLN A 165 -14.48 9.25 -25.61
C GLN A 165 -15.42 10.46 -25.84
N ILE A 166 -15.71 11.22 -24.78
CA ILE A 166 -16.63 12.36 -24.86
C ILE A 166 -15.85 13.63 -25.19
N ARG A 167 -16.18 14.26 -26.33
CA ARG A 167 -15.62 15.54 -26.77
C ARG A 167 -16.61 16.67 -26.46
N ASP A 168 -16.68 17.05 -25.19
CA ASP A 168 -17.54 18.15 -24.71
C ASP A 168 -16.72 19.05 -23.78
N PRO A 169 -16.74 20.38 -23.94
CA PRO A 169 -16.03 21.30 -23.04
C PRO A 169 -16.38 21.14 -21.56
N ARG A 170 -17.58 20.65 -21.25
CA ARG A 170 -17.98 20.36 -19.87
C ARG A 170 -17.22 19.17 -19.28
N VAL A 171 -16.88 18.19 -20.11
CA VAL A 171 -16.08 17.03 -19.70
C VAL A 171 -14.60 17.43 -19.53
N ASP A 172 -14.13 18.42 -20.27
CA ASP A 172 -12.79 18.99 -20.07
C ASP A 172 -12.65 19.64 -18.69
N ILE A 173 -13.67 20.37 -18.24
CA ILE A 173 -13.74 20.91 -16.87
C ILE A 173 -13.65 19.77 -15.83
N LEU A 174 -14.31 18.65 -16.07
CA LEU A 174 -14.25 17.50 -15.16
C LEU A 174 -12.86 16.86 -15.13
N ARG A 175 -12.17 16.77 -16.29
CA ARG A 175 -10.78 16.31 -16.37
C ARG A 175 -9.83 17.21 -15.56
N ASP A 176 -10.00 18.53 -15.72
CA ASP A 176 -9.22 19.52 -14.98
C ASP A 176 -9.49 19.44 -13.48
N ALA A 177 -10.75 19.23 -13.08
CA ALA A 177 -11.14 19.05 -11.69
C ALA A 177 -10.48 17.80 -11.08
N LEU A 178 -10.44 16.65 -11.80
CA LEU A 178 -9.77 15.44 -11.34
C LEU A 178 -8.24 15.63 -11.25
N SER A 179 -7.65 16.34 -12.21
CA SER A 179 -6.23 16.70 -12.15
C SER A 179 -5.92 17.60 -10.94
N GLY A 180 -6.79 18.58 -10.69
CA GLY A 180 -6.74 19.42 -9.50
C GLY A 180 -6.86 18.61 -8.20
N LEU A 181 -7.84 17.70 -8.15
CA LEU A 181 -8.03 16.80 -7.00
C LEU A 181 -6.81 15.93 -6.73
N THR A 182 -6.19 15.40 -7.78
CA THR A 182 -4.92 14.63 -7.63
C THR A 182 -3.83 15.48 -6.97
N LYS A 183 -3.65 16.72 -7.41
CA LYS A 183 -2.66 17.64 -6.80
C LYS A 183 -2.97 17.94 -5.33
N VAL A 184 -4.26 18.13 -5.01
CA VAL A 184 -4.70 18.36 -3.62
C VAL A 184 -4.44 17.11 -2.77
N MET A 185 -4.76 15.92 -3.28
CA MET A 185 -4.52 14.66 -2.54
C MET A 185 -3.03 14.39 -2.33
N LEU A 186 -2.18 14.71 -3.29
CA LEU A 186 -0.71 14.64 -3.11
C LEU A 186 -0.26 15.60 -1.99
N ARG A 187 -0.84 16.80 -1.91
CA ARG A 187 -0.53 17.74 -0.84
C ARG A 187 -1.00 17.25 0.53
N VAL A 188 -2.18 16.61 0.58
CA VAL A 188 -2.67 15.94 1.80
C VAL A 188 -1.72 14.81 2.21
N THR A 189 -1.20 14.05 1.24
CA THR A 189 -0.18 13.03 1.50
C THR A 189 1.08 13.63 2.14
N ASP A 190 1.56 14.77 1.65
CA ASP A 190 2.70 15.49 2.26
C ASP A 190 2.42 15.81 3.74
N TYR A 191 1.21 16.29 4.06
CA TYR A 191 0.84 16.59 5.46
C TYR A 191 0.81 15.33 6.33
N VAL A 192 0.25 14.23 5.82
CA VAL A 192 0.25 12.95 6.56
C VAL A 192 1.65 12.41 6.74
N MET A 193 2.53 12.55 5.73
CA MET A 193 3.92 12.12 5.84
C MET A 193 4.74 12.93 6.87
N MET A 194 4.30 14.12 7.27
CA MET A 194 4.91 14.83 8.39
C MET A 194 4.72 14.10 9.73
N PHE A 195 3.69 13.26 9.86
CA PHE A 195 3.48 12.42 11.04
C PHE A 195 4.28 11.11 11.01
N ALA A 196 4.82 10.73 9.83
CA ALA A 196 5.56 9.49 9.68
C ALA A 196 6.72 9.30 10.69
N PRO A 197 7.55 10.31 11.02
CA PRO A 197 8.61 10.14 12.01
C PRO A 197 8.08 9.75 13.40
N VAL A 198 6.93 10.31 13.81
CA VAL A 198 6.29 10.00 15.11
C VAL A 198 5.77 8.57 15.11
N ALA A 199 5.11 8.15 14.03
CA ALA A 199 4.59 6.79 13.90
C ALA A 199 5.72 5.75 13.84
N VAL A 200 6.79 6.04 13.12
CA VAL A 200 7.98 5.15 13.05
C VAL A 200 8.68 5.05 14.40
N PHE A 201 8.83 6.17 15.12
CA PHE A 201 9.36 6.18 16.49
C PHE A 201 8.53 5.28 17.39
N ALA A 202 7.20 5.46 17.40
CA ALA A 202 6.28 4.71 18.21
C ALA A 202 6.35 3.20 17.87
N ALA A 203 6.26 2.83 16.60
CA ALA A 203 6.30 1.44 16.15
C ALA A 203 7.61 0.72 16.55
N LEU A 204 8.76 1.38 16.37
CA LEU A 204 10.04 0.79 16.75
C LEU A 204 10.21 0.69 18.27
N LEU A 205 9.71 1.68 19.01
CA LEU A 205 9.69 1.65 20.46
C LEU A 205 8.88 0.45 20.98
N SER A 206 7.70 0.20 20.42
CA SER A 206 6.86 -0.94 20.79
C SER A 206 7.49 -2.29 20.48
N VAL A 207 7.99 -2.47 19.25
CA VAL A 207 8.64 -3.72 18.83
C VAL A 207 9.83 -4.06 19.73
N THR A 208 10.67 -3.07 20.05
CA THR A 208 11.86 -3.27 20.89
C THR A 208 11.51 -3.40 22.37
N ALA A 209 10.48 -2.71 22.85
CA ALA A 209 10.01 -2.84 24.22
C ALA A 209 9.39 -4.21 24.52
N ARG A 210 8.62 -4.79 23.56
CA ARG A 210 7.99 -6.12 23.71
C ARG A 210 8.99 -7.28 23.55
N GLY A 211 9.90 -7.22 22.61
CA GLY A 211 10.73 -8.36 22.22
C GLY A 211 12.24 -8.18 22.42
N GLY A 212 12.68 -7.06 22.96
CA GLY A 212 14.10 -6.75 23.14
C GLY A 212 14.87 -6.69 21.82
N VAL A 213 16.19 -6.75 21.93
CA VAL A 213 17.12 -6.71 20.77
C VAL A 213 16.86 -7.88 19.80
N MET A 214 16.46 -9.03 20.32
CA MET A 214 16.27 -10.24 19.51
C MET A 214 15.10 -10.10 18.53
N ALA A 215 14.00 -9.46 18.93
CA ALA A 215 12.86 -9.20 18.04
C ALA A 215 13.24 -8.26 16.90
N PHE A 216 14.06 -7.25 17.19
CA PHE A 216 14.58 -6.36 16.17
C PHE A 216 15.45 -7.07 15.13
N PHE A 217 16.42 -7.88 15.57
CA PHE A 217 17.29 -8.64 14.66
C PHE A 217 16.53 -9.66 13.83
N LYS A 218 15.53 -10.33 14.41
CA LYS A 218 14.64 -11.25 13.68
C LYS A 218 13.85 -10.49 12.59
N SER A 219 13.27 -9.35 12.93
CA SER A 219 12.53 -8.51 11.96
C SER A 219 13.44 -7.91 10.91
N ALA A 220 14.63 -7.44 11.28
CA ALA A 220 15.63 -6.91 10.36
C ALA A 220 16.15 -8.00 9.41
N GLY A 221 16.37 -9.22 9.90
CA GLY A 221 16.73 -10.38 9.09
C GLY A 221 15.64 -10.72 8.06
N PHE A 222 14.36 -10.65 8.46
CA PHE A 222 13.23 -10.86 7.55
C PHE A 222 13.15 -9.78 6.47
N ILE A 223 13.31 -8.51 6.86
CA ILE A 223 13.32 -7.37 5.90
C ILE A 223 14.51 -7.48 4.95
N GLY A 224 15.71 -7.83 5.46
CA GLY A 224 16.91 -8.00 4.64
C GLY A 224 16.82 -9.14 3.61
N LEU A 225 15.92 -10.10 3.84
CA LEU A 225 15.64 -11.19 2.92
C LEU A 225 14.77 -10.74 1.74
N PHE A 226 13.95 -9.69 1.94
CA PHE A 226 13.04 -9.16 0.92
C PHE A 226 13.68 -8.07 0.03
N TRP A 227 14.87 -7.56 0.40
CA TRP A 227 15.62 -6.56 -0.38
C TRP A 227 16.74 -7.21 -1.16
#